data_c4a80a9933d92f4d12ca11fe2e5c8813
#
_entry.id   c4a80a9933d92f4d12ca11fe2e5c8813
#
_cell.length_a   1.000
_cell.length_b   1.000
_cell.length_c   1.000
_cell.angle_alpha   90.00
_cell.angle_beta   90.00
_cell.angle_gamma   90.00
#
_symmetry.space_group_name_H-M   'P 1'
#
loop_
_entity.id
_entity.type
_entity.pdbx_description
1 polymer ?
#
loop_
_entity_poly.entity_id
_entity_poly.type
_entity_poly.pdbx_seq_one_letter_code
_entity_poly.pdbx_strand_id
1 'polypeptide(L)'
;MKKIVLNACGVKSLGGLKLFLESFDFFSKTDSKIFVLYSEIEFYKDLNNQFYENPRVKFYKTTNKRYLHPFLNYFLPKKILEEINNSDAIVHFGNFGFKTLKKSFVLIQNILPLVKKGIRNSILKVLINRSMKLSNFILIQLDHLKEDIDKKFHSKIIQIGETTSSEVEVSNKSGNIVFFGSDVANKNYNFMKNVLNQLPNKEKITVINPPNDMESFNIVNTETQDETLKVLSNNEIYFHASEHETVGLPLYEAQNHGLKVVAPISTYTQYISHESVFLYKINDPEDALKKLEDAQSSHIKKIDTLNYSENWKIVLDNI
;
A
#
# COMPACT_ATOMS: atom_id res chain seq x y z
N MET A 1 -23.40 -18.33 -9.13
CA MET A 1 -22.63 -17.11 -9.52
C MET A 1 -22.86 -16.02 -8.48
N LYS A 2 -21.81 -15.68 -7.71
CA LYS A 2 -21.87 -14.63 -6.66
C LYS A 2 -21.84 -13.24 -7.31
N LYS A 3 -22.43 -12.25 -6.63
CA LYS A 3 -22.43 -10.86 -7.07
C LYS A 3 -21.66 -10.01 -6.04
N ILE A 4 -20.54 -9.44 -6.43
CA ILE A 4 -19.63 -8.67 -5.58
C ILE A 4 -19.65 -7.21 -5.98
N VAL A 5 -19.80 -6.32 -5.01
CA VAL A 5 -19.63 -4.87 -5.20
C VAL A 5 -18.24 -4.48 -4.72
N LEU A 6 -17.47 -3.83 -5.58
CA LEU A 6 -16.17 -3.23 -5.24
C LEU A 6 -16.34 -1.71 -5.14
N ASN A 7 -16.33 -1.19 -3.93
CA ASN A 7 -16.41 0.26 -3.71
C ASN A 7 -15.01 0.88 -3.63
N ALA A 8 -14.52 1.35 -4.75
CA ALA A 8 -13.23 1.98 -4.92
C ALA A 8 -13.26 3.52 -4.83
N CYS A 9 -14.37 4.13 -4.42
CA CYS A 9 -14.50 5.59 -4.33
C CYS A 9 -13.42 6.25 -3.44
N GLY A 10 -12.95 5.54 -2.42
CA GLY A 10 -11.92 6.00 -1.49
C GLY A 10 -10.48 5.88 -2.00
N VAL A 11 -10.25 5.17 -3.10
CA VAL A 11 -8.92 4.91 -3.65
C VAL A 11 -8.39 6.15 -4.37
N LYS A 12 -7.22 6.66 -3.92
CA LYS A 12 -6.58 7.86 -4.48
C LYS A 12 -5.05 7.77 -4.57
N SER A 13 -4.45 6.72 -4.03
CA SER A 13 -3.01 6.48 -4.07
C SER A 13 -2.68 5.33 -5.01
N LEU A 14 -1.47 5.32 -5.56
CA LEU A 14 -0.98 4.22 -6.39
C LEU A 14 -1.04 2.88 -5.64
N GLY A 15 -0.62 2.83 -4.37
CA GLY A 15 -0.72 1.61 -3.57
C GLY A 15 -2.17 1.15 -3.34
N GLY A 16 -3.09 2.09 -3.11
CA GLY A 16 -4.52 1.76 -3.00
C GLY A 16 -5.12 1.26 -4.30
N LEU A 17 -4.66 1.79 -5.42
CA LEU A 17 -5.06 1.37 -6.75
C LEU A 17 -4.56 -0.05 -7.05
N LYS A 18 -3.28 -0.35 -6.75
CA LYS A 18 -2.72 -1.70 -6.92
C LYS A 18 -3.59 -2.75 -6.22
N LEU A 19 -3.91 -2.52 -4.94
CA LEU A 19 -4.78 -3.43 -4.17
C LEU A 19 -6.18 -3.61 -4.79
N PHE A 20 -6.74 -2.52 -5.29
CA PHE A 20 -8.03 -2.60 -5.99
C PHE A 20 -7.91 -3.43 -7.27
N LEU A 21 -6.88 -3.20 -8.10
CA LEU A 21 -6.64 -3.93 -9.34
C LEU A 21 -6.41 -5.43 -9.10
N GLU A 22 -5.62 -5.80 -8.09
CA GLU A 22 -5.41 -7.18 -7.69
C GLU A 22 -6.72 -7.86 -7.28
N SER A 23 -7.54 -7.19 -6.47
CA SER A 23 -8.85 -7.70 -6.07
C SER A 23 -9.80 -7.85 -7.27
N PHE A 24 -9.80 -6.86 -8.15
CA PHE A 24 -10.61 -6.85 -9.35
C PHE A 24 -10.22 -7.99 -10.29
N ASP A 25 -8.92 -8.18 -10.54
CA ASP A 25 -8.38 -9.28 -11.32
C ASP A 25 -8.79 -10.63 -10.72
N PHE A 26 -8.60 -10.80 -9.41
CA PHE A 26 -9.02 -12.01 -8.71
C PHE A 26 -10.51 -12.31 -8.92
N PHE A 27 -11.40 -11.38 -8.61
CA PHE A 27 -12.85 -11.61 -8.75
C PHE A 27 -13.28 -11.78 -10.20
N SER A 28 -12.60 -11.15 -11.17
CA SER A 28 -12.90 -11.29 -12.59
C SER A 28 -12.61 -12.69 -13.14
N LYS A 29 -11.64 -13.38 -12.56
CA LYS A 29 -11.26 -14.77 -12.87
C LYS A 29 -12.17 -15.81 -12.19
N THR A 30 -12.96 -15.40 -11.21
CA THR A 30 -13.95 -16.27 -10.57
C THR A 30 -15.30 -16.24 -11.29
N ASP A 31 -16.22 -17.16 -10.96
CA ASP A 31 -17.61 -17.11 -11.46
C ASP A 31 -18.43 -16.07 -10.66
N SER A 32 -18.01 -14.80 -10.76
CA SER A 32 -18.66 -13.69 -10.07
C SER A 32 -19.13 -12.61 -11.03
N LYS A 33 -20.25 -11.95 -10.69
CA LYS A 33 -20.63 -10.66 -11.28
C LYS A 33 -20.02 -9.55 -10.44
N ILE A 34 -19.37 -8.59 -11.09
CA ILE A 34 -18.69 -7.48 -10.42
C ILE A 34 -19.42 -6.17 -10.72
N PHE A 35 -19.70 -5.41 -9.68
CA PHE A 35 -20.22 -4.06 -9.78
C PHE A 35 -19.25 -3.08 -9.09
N VAL A 36 -18.62 -2.20 -9.88
CA VAL A 36 -17.61 -1.27 -9.40
C VAL A 36 -18.21 0.12 -9.19
N LEU A 37 -18.10 0.62 -7.96
CA LEU A 37 -18.33 2.02 -7.65
C LEU A 37 -17.00 2.76 -7.65
N TYR A 38 -16.87 3.85 -8.42
CA TYR A 38 -15.62 4.61 -8.50
C TYR A 38 -15.86 6.12 -8.50
N SER A 39 -14.84 6.89 -8.16
CA SER A 39 -14.79 8.34 -8.33
C SER A 39 -13.95 8.70 -9.55
N GLU A 40 -13.80 9.99 -9.88
CA GLU A 40 -12.95 10.43 -10.99
C GLU A 40 -11.48 10.14 -10.72
N ILE A 41 -10.99 9.04 -11.28
CA ILE A 41 -9.58 8.77 -11.44
C ILE A 41 -9.42 8.33 -12.90
N GLU A 42 -8.46 8.88 -13.62
CA GLU A 42 -8.19 8.57 -15.03
C GLU A 42 -8.03 7.06 -15.29
N PHE A 43 -7.47 6.37 -14.33
CA PHE A 43 -7.24 4.93 -14.36
C PHE A 43 -8.50 4.07 -14.53
N TYR A 44 -9.66 4.52 -14.09
CA TYR A 44 -10.90 3.75 -14.27
C TYR A 44 -11.46 3.84 -15.68
N LYS A 45 -11.01 4.81 -16.47
CA LYS A 45 -11.35 4.87 -17.89
C LYS A 45 -10.76 3.69 -18.64
N ASP A 46 -9.48 3.37 -18.35
CA ASP A 46 -8.79 2.25 -18.99
C ASP A 46 -9.38 0.91 -18.58
N LEU A 47 -9.69 0.73 -17.29
CA LEU A 47 -10.41 -0.46 -16.81
C LEU A 47 -11.79 -0.60 -17.44
N ASN A 48 -12.56 0.49 -17.51
CA ASN A 48 -13.88 0.46 -18.11
C ASN A 48 -13.79 0.10 -19.59
N ASN A 49 -12.78 0.61 -20.33
CA ASN A 49 -12.58 0.29 -21.74
C ASN A 49 -12.19 -1.19 -21.92
N GLN A 50 -11.30 -1.74 -21.05
CA GLN A 50 -10.88 -3.15 -21.13
C GLN A 50 -12.03 -4.13 -20.87
N PHE A 51 -12.99 -3.77 -20.01
CA PHE A 51 -14.06 -4.66 -19.56
C PHE A 51 -15.45 -4.24 -20.03
N TYR A 52 -15.54 -3.26 -20.92
CA TYR A 52 -16.81 -2.74 -21.43
C TYR A 52 -17.70 -3.83 -22.06
N GLU A 53 -17.09 -4.78 -22.75
CA GLU A 53 -17.76 -5.90 -23.39
C GLU A 53 -18.03 -7.09 -22.47
N ASN A 54 -17.51 -7.07 -21.22
CA ASN A 54 -17.73 -8.16 -20.28
C ASN A 54 -19.09 -8.01 -19.59
N PRO A 55 -20.09 -8.85 -19.92
CA PRO A 55 -21.45 -8.71 -19.35
C PRO A 55 -21.53 -8.95 -17.85
N ARG A 56 -20.45 -9.49 -17.24
CA ARG A 56 -20.36 -9.73 -15.80
C ARG A 56 -19.83 -8.53 -15.02
N VAL A 57 -19.33 -7.50 -15.69
CA VAL A 57 -18.73 -6.31 -15.06
C VAL A 57 -19.57 -5.08 -15.36
N LYS A 58 -19.92 -4.33 -14.33
CA LYS A 58 -20.61 -3.04 -14.45
C LYS A 58 -19.87 -1.98 -13.65
N PHE A 59 -19.78 -0.79 -14.22
CA PHE A 59 -19.13 0.37 -13.58
C PHE A 59 -20.14 1.48 -13.33
N TYR A 60 -20.00 2.12 -12.19
CA TYR A 60 -20.81 3.29 -11.83
C TYR A 60 -19.95 4.38 -11.22
N LYS A 61 -19.93 5.56 -11.88
CA LYS A 61 -19.22 6.75 -11.42
C LYS A 61 -19.99 7.44 -10.30
N THR A 62 -19.34 7.72 -9.20
CA THR A 62 -19.88 8.44 -8.04
C THR A 62 -19.26 9.83 -7.90
N THR A 63 -19.50 10.50 -6.78
CA THR A 63 -18.87 11.78 -6.45
C THR A 63 -17.39 11.62 -6.09
N ASN A 64 -16.56 12.58 -6.49
CA ASN A 64 -15.16 12.67 -6.09
C ASN A 64 -14.96 13.31 -4.69
N LYS A 65 -16.02 13.80 -4.06
CA LYS A 65 -15.97 14.43 -2.73
C LYS A 65 -15.74 13.39 -1.64
N ARG A 66 -14.49 13.22 -1.24
CA ARG A 66 -14.02 12.15 -0.32
C ARG A 66 -14.79 12.10 1.01
N TYR A 67 -15.16 13.24 1.58
CA TYR A 67 -15.90 13.31 2.84
C TYR A 67 -17.33 12.77 2.73
N LEU A 68 -17.87 12.60 1.52
CA LEU A 68 -19.18 11.98 1.29
C LEU A 68 -19.11 10.46 1.19
N HIS A 69 -17.93 9.86 0.96
CA HIS A 69 -17.80 8.41 0.76
C HIS A 69 -18.37 7.57 1.92
N PRO A 70 -18.19 7.94 3.21
CA PRO A 70 -18.83 7.21 4.32
C PRO A 70 -20.35 7.29 4.35
N PHE A 71 -20.94 8.14 3.53
CA PHE A 71 -22.37 8.46 3.49
C PHE A 71 -23.00 8.20 2.11
N LEU A 72 -22.29 7.54 1.19
CA LEU A 72 -22.75 7.33 -0.19
C LEU A 72 -24.14 6.71 -0.28
N ASN A 73 -24.51 5.83 0.65
CA ASN A 73 -25.84 5.23 0.69
C ASN A 73 -27.01 6.24 0.77
N TYR A 74 -26.77 7.50 1.14
CA TYR A 74 -27.79 8.56 1.16
C TYR A 74 -27.85 9.37 -0.15
N PHE A 75 -26.83 9.25 -1.00
CA PHE A 75 -26.67 10.06 -2.21
C PHE A 75 -26.72 9.24 -3.51
N LEU A 76 -26.64 7.92 -3.42
CA LEU A 76 -26.70 7.05 -4.59
C LEU A 76 -28.14 6.96 -5.13
N PRO A 77 -28.34 6.95 -6.44
CA PRO A 77 -29.64 6.71 -7.05
C PRO A 77 -30.24 5.38 -6.60
N LYS A 78 -31.55 5.33 -6.49
CA LYS A 78 -32.32 4.14 -6.03
C LYS A 78 -31.91 2.86 -6.80
N LYS A 79 -31.78 2.96 -8.14
CA LYS A 79 -31.35 1.85 -8.99
C LYS A 79 -29.97 1.28 -8.58
N ILE A 80 -29.04 2.14 -8.18
CA ILE A 80 -27.70 1.72 -7.75
C ILE A 80 -27.75 1.08 -6.35
N LEU A 81 -28.56 1.64 -5.46
CA LEU A 81 -28.81 1.03 -4.15
C LEU A 81 -29.46 -0.36 -4.27
N GLU A 82 -30.38 -0.54 -5.20
CA GLU A 82 -30.99 -1.84 -5.53
C GLU A 82 -29.92 -2.82 -6.04
N GLU A 83 -29.00 -2.40 -6.93
CA GLU A 83 -27.88 -3.24 -7.37
C GLU A 83 -26.99 -3.67 -6.21
N ILE A 84 -26.68 -2.76 -5.27
CA ILE A 84 -25.91 -3.06 -4.05
C ILE A 84 -26.69 -4.01 -3.14
N ASN A 85 -27.98 -3.76 -2.92
CA ASN A 85 -28.84 -4.60 -2.07
C ASN A 85 -29.11 -5.98 -2.66
N ASN A 86 -28.96 -6.15 -3.98
CA ASN A 86 -29.06 -7.44 -4.67
C ASN A 86 -27.71 -8.13 -4.84
N SER A 87 -26.63 -7.62 -4.22
CA SER A 87 -25.31 -8.27 -4.19
C SER A 87 -25.22 -9.27 -3.02
N ASP A 88 -24.24 -10.14 -3.06
CA ASP A 88 -23.90 -11.04 -1.95
C ASP A 88 -22.99 -10.34 -0.93
N ALA A 89 -22.06 -9.51 -1.44
CA ALA A 89 -21.16 -8.76 -0.59
C ALA A 89 -20.72 -7.43 -1.23
N ILE A 90 -20.19 -6.54 -0.37
CA ILE A 90 -19.51 -5.32 -0.78
C ILE A 90 -18.15 -5.21 -0.08
N VAL A 91 -17.10 -4.92 -0.88
CA VAL A 91 -15.77 -4.60 -0.38
C VAL A 91 -15.52 -3.10 -0.56
N HIS A 92 -15.24 -2.42 0.54
CA HIS A 92 -14.94 -0.98 0.57
C HIS A 92 -13.44 -0.76 0.64
N PHE A 93 -12.88 -0.06 -0.34
CA PHE A 93 -11.47 0.34 -0.40
C PHE A 93 -11.26 1.76 0.12
N GLY A 94 -10.05 2.05 0.57
CA GLY A 94 -9.64 3.40 0.98
C GLY A 94 -10.19 3.83 2.34
N ASN A 95 -10.36 2.93 3.27
CA ASN A 95 -10.79 3.14 4.67
C ASN A 95 -12.26 3.52 4.89
N PHE A 96 -13.04 3.77 3.84
CA PHE A 96 -14.39 4.32 4.00
C PHE A 96 -15.46 3.37 3.46
N GLY A 97 -16.30 2.88 4.37
CA GLY A 97 -17.49 2.12 4.07
C GLY A 97 -18.76 2.85 4.47
N PHE A 98 -19.87 2.52 3.85
CA PHE A 98 -21.20 3.02 4.18
C PHE A 98 -22.14 1.89 4.64
N LYS A 99 -23.27 2.26 5.24
CA LYS A 99 -24.25 1.27 5.72
C LYS A 99 -24.90 0.52 4.54
N THR A 100 -24.89 -0.80 4.63
CA THR A 100 -25.55 -1.72 3.69
C THR A 100 -26.26 -2.84 4.46
N LEU A 101 -27.23 -3.50 3.82
CA LEU A 101 -27.88 -4.69 4.33
C LEU A 101 -27.12 -5.99 4.00
N LYS A 102 -26.08 -5.89 3.19
CA LYS A 102 -25.27 -7.02 2.73
C LYS A 102 -24.03 -7.22 3.54
N LYS A 103 -23.41 -8.40 3.44
CA LYS A 103 -22.08 -8.63 4.02
C LYS A 103 -21.10 -7.59 3.50
N SER A 104 -20.48 -6.87 4.39
CA SER A 104 -19.62 -5.75 4.05
C SER A 104 -18.25 -5.90 4.68
N PHE A 105 -17.25 -5.63 3.86
CA PHE A 105 -15.85 -5.66 4.20
C PHE A 105 -15.28 -4.25 4.03
N VAL A 106 -14.53 -3.75 5.00
CA VAL A 106 -13.80 -2.48 4.85
C VAL A 106 -12.31 -2.74 4.95
N LEU A 107 -11.57 -2.39 3.91
CA LEU A 107 -10.11 -2.53 3.86
C LEU A 107 -9.45 -1.27 4.44
N ILE A 108 -8.67 -1.47 5.48
CA ILE A 108 -7.86 -0.41 6.11
C ILE A 108 -6.51 -0.32 5.38
N GLN A 109 -6.41 0.67 4.47
CA GLN A 109 -5.23 0.88 3.61
C GLN A 109 -4.31 2.00 4.11
N ASN A 110 -4.81 2.89 4.97
CA ASN A 110 -4.04 4.01 5.50
C ASN A 110 -4.34 4.17 6.99
N ILE A 111 -3.38 3.83 7.82
CA ILE A 111 -3.48 3.90 9.28
C ILE A 111 -3.12 5.28 9.84
N LEU A 112 -2.48 6.16 9.07
CA LEU A 112 -2.03 7.46 9.56
C LEU A 112 -3.10 8.26 10.32
N PRO A 113 -4.38 8.30 9.87
CA PRO A 113 -5.42 8.97 10.63
C PRO A 113 -5.73 8.33 11.99
N LEU A 114 -5.38 7.06 12.19
CA LEU A 114 -5.60 6.36 13.46
C LEU A 114 -4.49 6.65 14.47
N VAL A 115 -3.25 6.84 14.00
CA VAL A 115 -2.03 6.98 14.83
C VAL A 115 -1.55 8.43 14.98
N LYS A 116 -1.61 9.25 13.92
CA LYS A 116 -1.13 10.64 13.96
C LYS A 116 -2.17 11.60 14.58
N LYS A 117 -1.68 12.54 15.42
CA LYS A 117 -2.50 13.60 16.01
C LYS A 117 -2.82 14.70 14.98
N GLY A 118 -3.83 15.51 15.26
CA GLY A 118 -4.22 16.68 14.46
C GLY A 118 -5.72 16.68 14.13
N ILE A 119 -6.31 17.85 13.92
CA ILE A 119 -7.76 18.03 13.69
C ILE A 119 -8.23 17.19 12.49
N ARG A 120 -7.52 17.27 11.37
CA ARG A 120 -7.84 16.49 10.16
C ARG A 120 -7.83 14.99 10.43
N ASN A 121 -6.80 14.49 11.11
CA ASN A 121 -6.69 13.07 11.44
C ASN A 121 -7.78 12.64 12.41
N SER A 122 -8.14 13.49 13.40
CA SER A 122 -9.24 13.20 14.32
C SER A 122 -10.58 13.04 13.60
N ILE A 123 -10.89 13.89 12.64
CA ILE A 123 -12.10 13.78 11.80
C ILE A 123 -12.06 12.48 10.99
N LEU A 124 -10.95 12.19 10.32
CA LEU A 124 -10.78 10.97 9.54
C LEU A 124 -10.89 9.72 10.42
N LYS A 125 -10.31 9.74 11.61
CA LYS A 125 -10.42 8.65 12.60
C LYS A 125 -11.86 8.35 12.97
N VAL A 126 -12.68 9.38 13.21
CA VAL A 126 -14.12 9.21 13.48
C VAL A 126 -14.83 8.55 12.31
N LEU A 127 -14.55 8.99 11.06
CA LEU A 127 -15.15 8.41 9.85
C LEU A 127 -14.69 6.97 9.59
N ILE A 128 -13.43 6.66 9.84
CA ILE A 128 -12.88 5.29 9.74
C ILE A 128 -13.52 4.38 10.80
N ASN A 129 -13.58 4.84 12.05
CA ASN A 129 -14.25 4.08 13.13
C ASN A 129 -15.71 3.83 12.82
N ARG A 130 -16.41 4.82 12.23
CA ARG A 130 -17.79 4.63 11.75
C ARG A 130 -17.85 3.54 10.67
N SER A 131 -16.93 3.56 9.71
CA SER A 131 -16.87 2.57 8.64
C SER A 131 -16.64 1.15 9.19
N MET A 132 -15.68 0.99 10.11
CA MET A 132 -15.43 -0.27 10.80
C MET A 132 -16.65 -0.75 11.63
N LYS A 133 -17.35 0.18 12.31
CA LYS A 133 -18.57 -0.16 13.07
C LYS A 133 -19.67 -0.69 12.16
N LEU A 134 -19.85 -0.11 10.98
CA LEU A 134 -20.91 -0.46 10.03
C LEU A 134 -20.61 -1.73 9.22
N SER A 135 -19.34 -2.08 9.05
CA SER A 135 -18.93 -3.27 8.30
C SER A 135 -19.03 -4.54 9.15
N ASN A 136 -19.30 -5.67 8.50
CA ASN A 136 -19.26 -6.98 9.13
C ASN A 136 -17.83 -7.42 9.41
N PHE A 137 -16.91 -7.16 8.45
CA PHE A 137 -15.53 -7.54 8.54
C PHE A 137 -14.61 -6.33 8.24
N ILE A 138 -13.44 -6.33 8.85
CA ILE A 138 -12.38 -5.35 8.67
C ILE A 138 -11.20 -6.09 8.07
N LEU A 139 -10.84 -5.74 6.84
CA LEU A 139 -9.69 -6.33 6.18
C LEU A 139 -8.44 -5.51 6.52
N ILE A 140 -7.40 -6.20 6.92
CA ILE A 140 -6.06 -5.64 7.11
C ILE A 140 -5.05 -6.43 6.29
N GLN A 141 -3.98 -5.78 5.89
CA GLN A 141 -2.94 -6.42 5.09
C GLN A 141 -2.00 -7.26 5.95
N LEU A 142 -1.48 -6.70 7.03
CA LEU A 142 -0.57 -7.38 7.96
C LEU A 142 -1.05 -7.24 9.41
N ASP A 143 -0.68 -8.20 10.25
CA ASP A 143 -1.20 -8.35 11.61
C ASP A 143 -0.86 -7.17 12.53
N HIS A 144 0.31 -6.53 12.34
CA HIS A 144 0.69 -5.36 13.16
C HIS A 144 -0.33 -4.22 13.12
N LEU A 145 -1.13 -4.13 12.03
CA LEU A 145 -2.17 -3.11 11.91
C LEU A 145 -3.29 -3.26 12.96
N LYS A 146 -3.40 -4.42 13.60
CA LYS A 146 -4.35 -4.62 14.72
C LYS A 146 -4.04 -3.72 15.91
N GLU A 147 -2.76 -3.44 16.16
CA GLU A 147 -2.33 -2.62 17.30
C GLU A 147 -2.86 -1.18 17.21
N ASP A 148 -3.02 -0.69 15.99
CA ASP A 148 -3.51 0.67 15.70
C ASP A 148 -5.05 0.76 15.66
N ILE A 149 -5.73 -0.38 15.65
CA ILE A 149 -7.19 -0.48 15.61
C ILE A 149 -7.73 -0.72 17.02
N ASP A 150 -8.76 0.03 17.41
CA ASP A 150 -9.44 -0.12 18.71
C ASP A 150 -9.84 -1.58 18.97
N LYS A 151 -9.48 -2.12 20.12
CA LYS A 151 -9.71 -3.51 20.54
C LYS A 151 -11.16 -3.98 20.36
N LYS A 152 -12.14 -3.07 20.48
CA LYS A 152 -13.57 -3.41 20.24
C LYS A 152 -13.87 -3.91 18.83
N PHE A 153 -12.98 -3.68 17.86
CA PHE A 153 -13.14 -4.13 16.48
C PHE A 153 -12.37 -5.41 16.17
N HIS A 154 -11.51 -5.90 17.07
CA HIS A 154 -10.60 -7.02 16.79
C HIS A 154 -11.33 -8.31 16.38
N SER A 155 -12.52 -8.56 16.90
CA SER A 155 -13.33 -9.75 16.53
C SER A 155 -13.83 -9.74 15.08
N LYS A 156 -13.74 -8.59 14.39
CA LYS A 156 -14.14 -8.44 12.99
C LYS A 156 -12.94 -8.43 12.03
N ILE A 157 -11.71 -8.43 12.54
CA ILE A 157 -10.51 -8.29 11.72
C ILE A 157 -10.20 -9.61 11.03
N ILE A 158 -9.94 -9.52 9.74
CA ILE A 158 -9.42 -10.58 8.89
C ILE A 158 -8.17 -10.06 8.19
N GLN A 159 -7.07 -10.77 8.35
CA GLN A 159 -5.84 -10.50 7.61
C GLN A 159 -5.96 -11.10 6.21
N ILE A 160 -5.66 -10.31 5.18
CA ILE A 160 -5.67 -10.75 3.78
C ILE A 160 -4.27 -10.86 3.18
N GLY A 161 -3.27 -10.22 3.78
CA GLY A 161 -1.91 -10.30 3.28
C GLY A 161 -1.26 -11.63 3.65
N GLU A 162 -0.64 -12.25 2.67
CA GLU A 162 0.17 -13.47 2.82
C GLU A 162 1.58 -13.18 2.34
N THR A 163 2.55 -13.86 2.93
CA THR A 163 3.95 -13.79 2.51
C THR A 163 4.48 -15.20 2.26
N THR A 164 5.19 -15.35 1.13
CA THR A 164 5.88 -16.57 0.80
C THR A 164 7.37 -16.31 0.68
N SER A 165 8.21 -17.15 1.25
CA SER A 165 9.66 -17.01 1.14
C SER A 165 10.18 -17.50 -0.21
N SER A 166 11.20 -16.82 -0.72
CA SER A 166 12.01 -17.25 -1.87
C SER A 166 13.44 -16.77 -1.67
N GLU A 167 14.39 -17.37 -2.38
CA GLU A 167 15.80 -16.98 -2.32
C GLU A 167 16.20 -16.24 -3.60
N VAL A 168 16.89 -15.14 -3.45
CA VAL A 168 17.36 -14.28 -4.55
C VAL A 168 18.86 -13.97 -4.37
N GLU A 169 19.61 -13.94 -5.47
CA GLU A 169 21.01 -13.50 -5.44
C GLU A 169 21.11 -11.99 -5.18
N VAL A 170 22.07 -11.61 -4.35
CA VAL A 170 22.31 -10.17 -4.05
C VAL A 170 22.82 -9.47 -5.32
N SER A 171 22.27 -8.31 -5.57
CA SER A 171 22.71 -7.42 -6.63
C SER A 171 24.09 -6.84 -6.31
N ASN A 172 25.13 -7.27 -7.02
CA ASN A 172 26.49 -6.77 -6.87
C ASN A 172 26.71 -5.53 -7.75
N LYS A 173 26.19 -4.39 -7.36
CA LYS A 173 26.23 -3.12 -8.10
C LYS A 173 27.12 -2.05 -7.44
N SER A 174 28.25 -2.44 -6.89
CA SER A 174 29.32 -1.54 -6.42
C SER A 174 28.90 -0.53 -5.35
N GLY A 175 28.03 -0.93 -4.42
CA GLY A 175 27.61 -0.09 -3.29
C GLY A 175 26.67 1.05 -3.66
N ASN A 176 25.98 0.99 -4.81
CA ASN A 176 25.00 2.00 -5.21
C ASN A 176 23.78 1.96 -4.29
N ILE A 177 23.35 3.15 -3.89
CA ILE A 177 22.18 3.34 -2.99
C ILE A 177 21.04 3.92 -3.80
N VAL A 178 19.84 3.42 -3.57
CA VAL A 178 18.60 3.98 -4.14
C VAL A 178 17.58 4.28 -3.05
N PHE A 179 16.80 5.34 -3.24
CA PHE A 179 15.64 5.64 -2.41
C PHE A 179 14.53 6.34 -3.19
N PHE A 180 13.31 6.30 -2.65
CA PHE A 180 12.16 7.02 -3.21
C PHE A 180 12.06 8.42 -2.62
N GLY A 181 12.14 9.45 -3.47
CA GLY A 181 11.84 10.82 -3.11
C GLY A 181 10.34 11.00 -2.90
N SER A 182 9.94 11.64 -1.82
CA SER A 182 8.54 11.98 -1.56
C SER A 182 8.46 13.02 -0.46
N ASP A 183 7.64 14.06 -0.65
CA ASP A 183 7.35 15.09 0.33
C ASP A 183 6.22 14.70 1.33
N VAL A 184 5.66 13.52 1.16
CA VAL A 184 4.66 13.00 2.12
C VAL A 184 5.30 12.82 3.49
N ALA A 185 4.71 13.45 4.50
CA ALA A 185 5.31 13.61 5.84
C ALA A 185 5.80 12.31 6.51
N ASN A 186 5.14 11.16 6.27
CA ASN A 186 5.57 9.88 6.83
C ASN A 186 6.77 9.26 6.11
N LYS A 187 7.13 9.75 4.92
CA LYS A 187 8.28 9.27 4.16
C LYS A 187 9.61 9.85 4.66
N ASN A 188 9.54 10.84 5.55
CA ASN A 188 10.68 11.42 6.25
C ASN A 188 11.82 11.88 5.30
N TYR A 189 11.42 12.54 4.20
CA TYR A 189 12.33 12.93 3.13
C TYR A 189 13.49 13.80 3.58
N ASN A 190 13.24 14.75 4.50
CA ASN A 190 14.30 15.64 5.02
C ASN A 190 15.34 14.89 5.84
N PHE A 191 14.93 13.91 6.63
CA PHE A 191 15.87 13.04 7.36
C PHE A 191 16.74 12.27 6.37
N MET A 192 16.14 11.64 5.39
CA MET A 192 16.83 10.87 4.37
C MET A 192 17.84 11.73 3.60
N LYS A 193 17.43 12.94 3.15
CA LYS A 193 18.33 13.90 2.50
C LYS A 193 19.51 14.30 3.40
N ASN A 194 19.26 14.51 4.69
CA ASN A 194 20.32 14.84 5.65
C ASN A 194 21.34 13.70 5.79
N VAL A 195 20.90 12.45 5.94
CA VAL A 195 21.77 11.28 6.01
C VAL A 195 22.59 11.13 4.73
N LEU A 196 21.95 11.14 3.57
CA LEU A 196 22.64 10.90 2.29
C LEU A 196 23.60 12.03 1.89
N ASN A 197 23.34 13.26 2.33
CA ASN A 197 24.27 14.38 2.11
C ASN A 197 25.62 14.21 2.83
N GLN A 198 25.71 13.38 3.85
CA GLN A 198 26.93 13.10 4.58
C GLN A 198 27.79 12.01 3.91
N LEU A 199 27.25 11.28 2.93
CA LEU A 199 27.99 10.27 2.19
C LEU A 199 28.93 10.90 1.16
N PRO A 200 30.14 10.35 0.96
CA PRO A 200 31.17 10.97 0.09
C PRO A 200 30.85 10.87 -1.41
N ASN A 201 30.26 9.77 -1.86
CA ASN A 201 30.08 9.45 -3.28
C ASN A 201 28.62 9.64 -3.71
N LYS A 202 28.16 10.88 -3.83
CA LYS A 202 26.77 11.22 -4.13
C LYS A 202 26.31 10.76 -5.52
N GLU A 203 27.23 10.63 -6.46
CA GLU A 203 26.97 10.09 -7.81
C GLU A 203 26.53 8.62 -7.81
N LYS A 204 26.81 7.89 -6.74
CA LYS A 204 26.34 6.51 -6.53
C LYS A 204 24.96 6.42 -5.86
N ILE A 205 24.34 7.55 -5.58
CA ILE A 205 23.04 7.61 -4.92
C ILE A 205 21.98 7.98 -5.94
N THR A 206 21.06 7.08 -6.18
CA THR A 206 19.93 7.28 -7.08
C THR A 206 18.68 7.70 -6.30
N VAL A 207 18.06 8.80 -6.72
CA VAL A 207 16.81 9.30 -6.16
C VAL A 207 15.69 9.12 -7.18
N ILE A 208 14.68 8.35 -6.82
CA ILE A 208 13.50 8.12 -7.67
C ILE A 208 12.43 9.16 -7.33
N ASN A 209 11.98 9.93 -8.32
CA ASN A 209 10.89 10.90 -8.21
C ASN A 209 11.01 11.88 -7.02
N PRO A 210 12.12 12.64 -6.88
CA PRO A 210 12.26 13.60 -5.80
C PRO A 210 11.25 14.75 -5.95
N PRO A 211 10.72 15.29 -4.85
CA PRO A 211 9.78 16.44 -4.90
C PRO A 211 10.45 17.75 -5.30
N ASN A 212 11.76 17.87 -5.15
CA ASN A 212 12.59 19.03 -5.50
C ASN A 212 13.92 18.57 -6.07
N ASP A 213 14.60 19.46 -6.79
CA ASP A 213 15.93 19.18 -7.33
C ASP A 213 16.95 18.84 -6.24
N MET A 214 17.75 17.82 -6.53
CA MET A 214 18.85 17.33 -5.71
C MET A 214 20.12 17.25 -6.58
N GLU A 215 20.66 18.43 -6.94
CA GLU A 215 21.72 18.59 -7.95
C GLU A 215 22.96 17.70 -7.79
N SER A 216 23.20 17.20 -6.59
CA SER A 216 24.36 16.34 -6.30
C SER A 216 24.09 14.84 -6.40
N PHE A 217 22.86 14.40 -6.69
CA PHE A 217 22.47 13.01 -6.76
C PHE A 217 22.07 12.60 -8.19
N ASN A 218 22.09 11.30 -8.47
CA ASN A 218 21.55 10.76 -9.72
C ASN A 218 20.00 10.73 -9.63
N ILE A 219 19.33 11.66 -10.30
CA ILE A 219 17.87 11.77 -10.30
C ILE A 219 17.28 10.95 -11.43
N VAL A 220 16.32 10.08 -11.12
CA VAL A 220 15.56 9.30 -12.09
C VAL A 220 14.07 9.48 -11.86
N ASN A 221 13.38 9.99 -12.87
CA ASN A 221 11.92 10.07 -12.85
C ASN A 221 11.33 8.84 -13.53
N THR A 222 10.40 8.18 -12.85
CA THR A 222 9.69 7.00 -13.35
C THR A 222 8.18 7.27 -13.35
N GLU A 223 7.50 6.85 -14.40
CA GLU A 223 6.04 6.99 -14.54
C GLU A 223 5.32 5.67 -14.26
N THR A 224 6.01 4.55 -14.48
CA THR A 224 5.46 3.20 -14.33
C THR A 224 6.16 2.42 -13.22
N GLN A 225 5.49 1.37 -12.73
CA GLN A 225 6.08 0.45 -11.77
C GLN A 225 7.26 -0.33 -12.39
N ASP A 226 7.15 -0.75 -13.64
CA ASP A 226 8.20 -1.50 -14.32
C ASP A 226 9.49 -0.68 -14.45
N GLU A 227 9.38 0.61 -14.78
CA GLU A 227 10.53 1.52 -14.77
C GLU A 227 11.16 1.63 -13.39
N THR A 228 10.33 1.76 -12.36
CA THR A 228 10.77 1.83 -10.97
C THR A 228 11.52 0.56 -10.55
N LEU A 229 10.99 -0.62 -10.86
CA LEU A 229 11.62 -1.90 -10.56
C LEU A 229 12.96 -2.07 -11.31
N LYS A 230 13.03 -1.59 -12.55
CA LYS A 230 14.28 -1.57 -13.33
C LYS A 230 15.33 -0.67 -12.69
N VAL A 231 14.95 0.48 -12.15
CA VAL A 231 15.88 1.35 -11.40
C VAL A 231 16.34 0.66 -10.12
N LEU A 232 15.43 0.03 -9.37
CA LEU A 232 15.79 -0.76 -8.17
C LEU A 232 16.82 -1.83 -8.54
N SER A 233 16.56 -2.67 -9.54
CA SER A 233 17.47 -3.77 -9.94
C SER A 233 18.89 -3.31 -10.34
N ASN A 234 19.09 -2.03 -10.60
CA ASN A 234 20.40 -1.45 -10.93
C ASN A 234 21.16 -0.93 -9.70
N ASN A 235 20.65 -1.13 -8.50
CA ASN A 235 21.28 -0.69 -7.27
C ASN A 235 21.53 -1.89 -6.33
N GLU A 236 22.29 -1.68 -5.26
CA GLU A 236 22.64 -2.72 -4.29
C GLU A 236 21.93 -2.52 -2.96
N ILE A 237 21.71 -1.27 -2.56
CA ILE A 237 21.11 -0.92 -1.27
C ILE A 237 19.88 -0.06 -1.47
N TYR A 238 18.78 -0.44 -0.87
CA TYR A 238 17.59 0.40 -0.76
C TYR A 238 17.55 1.08 0.61
N PHE A 239 17.64 2.41 0.63
CA PHE A 239 17.50 3.20 1.84
C PHE A 239 16.05 3.65 2.03
N HIS A 240 15.44 3.25 3.14
CA HIS A 240 14.07 3.53 3.47
C HIS A 240 13.98 4.36 4.76
N ALA A 241 13.19 5.43 4.76
CA ALA A 241 13.08 6.34 5.90
C ALA A 241 11.66 6.55 6.43
N SER A 242 10.68 5.82 5.88
CA SER A 242 9.28 5.95 6.34
C SER A 242 9.13 5.56 7.81
N GLU A 243 8.50 6.44 8.58
CA GLU A 243 8.21 6.17 10.00
C GLU A 243 7.04 5.18 10.17
N HIS A 244 6.07 5.22 9.25
CA HIS A 244 4.86 4.42 9.32
C HIS A 244 4.45 3.94 7.94
N GLU A 245 4.27 2.65 7.78
CA GLU A 245 3.75 2.02 6.58
C GLU A 245 2.65 1.01 6.94
N THR A 246 1.74 0.78 6.00
CA THR A 246 0.75 -0.28 6.12
C THR A 246 1.37 -1.64 5.81
N VAL A 247 2.16 -1.73 4.76
CA VAL A 247 2.92 -2.92 4.35
C VAL A 247 4.39 -2.60 4.14
N GLY A 248 4.70 -1.44 3.56
CA GLY A 248 6.06 -1.11 3.13
C GLY A 248 6.44 -1.86 1.85
N LEU A 249 5.55 -1.93 0.86
CA LEU A 249 5.78 -2.66 -0.40
C LEU A 249 7.15 -2.41 -1.03
N PRO A 250 7.72 -1.19 -1.03
CA PRO A 250 9.06 -0.97 -1.57
C PRO A 250 10.17 -1.78 -0.90
N LEU A 251 9.99 -2.20 0.37
CA LEU A 251 10.96 -3.05 1.06
C LEU A 251 10.98 -4.46 0.46
N TYR A 252 9.80 -5.04 0.24
CA TYR A 252 9.65 -6.34 -0.42
C TYR A 252 10.14 -6.29 -1.88
N GLU A 253 9.77 -5.23 -2.59
CA GLU A 253 10.22 -5.01 -3.97
C GLU A 253 11.74 -4.93 -4.06
N ALA A 254 12.39 -4.19 -3.15
CA ALA A 254 13.85 -4.10 -3.10
C ALA A 254 14.51 -5.47 -2.85
N GLN A 255 14.05 -6.22 -1.84
CA GLN A 255 14.59 -7.54 -1.54
C GLN A 255 14.38 -8.53 -2.70
N ASN A 256 13.20 -8.53 -3.33
CA ASN A 256 12.90 -9.40 -4.49
C ASN A 256 13.79 -9.10 -5.71
N HIS A 257 14.45 -7.94 -5.74
CA HIS A 257 15.46 -7.58 -6.74
C HIS A 257 16.89 -7.73 -6.23
N GLY A 258 17.08 -8.41 -5.09
CA GLY A 258 18.40 -8.68 -4.53
C GLY A 258 19.05 -7.49 -3.82
N LEU A 259 18.31 -6.45 -3.45
CA LEU A 259 18.86 -5.32 -2.72
C LEU A 259 18.89 -5.59 -1.21
N LYS A 260 19.98 -5.17 -0.59
CA LYS A 260 20.02 -5.00 0.86
C LYS A 260 19.15 -3.82 1.26
N VAL A 261 18.50 -3.90 2.41
CA VAL A 261 17.58 -2.86 2.88
C VAL A 261 18.13 -2.21 4.13
N VAL A 262 18.22 -0.88 4.13
CA VAL A 262 18.48 -0.08 5.33
C VAL A 262 17.19 0.67 5.68
N ALA A 263 16.60 0.37 6.85
CA ALA A 263 15.28 0.85 7.21
C ALA A 263 15.17 1.19 8.71
N PRO A 264 14.21 2.02 9.15
CA PRO A 264 14.02 2.31 10.56
C PRO A 264 13.46 1.12 11.32
N ILE A 265 13.80 0.97 12.60
CA ILE A 265 13.15 0.03 13.51
C ILE A 265 11.69 0.44 13.68
N SER A 266 10.77 -0.40 13.20
CA SER A 266 9.33 -0.15 13.25
C SER A 266 8.53 -1.45 13.23
N THR A 267 7.22 -1.39 13.51
CA THR A 267 6.36 -2.58 13.53
C THR A 267 6.27 -3.25 12.17
N TYR A 268 6.19 -2.48 11.08
CA TYR A 268 6.09 -3.06 9.74
C TYR A 268 7.39 -3.69 9.23
N THR A 269 8.57 -3.24 9.70
CA THR A 269 9.87 -3.80 9.30
C THR A 269 10.14 -5.18 9.91
N GLN A 270 9.37 -5.60 10.92
CA GLN A 270 9.45 -6.95 11.48
C GLN A 270 8.92 -8.03 10.55
N TYR A 271 8.17 -7.66 9.51
CA TYR A 271 7.57 -8.59 8.55
C TYR A 271 8.43 -8.84 7.29
N ILE A 272 9.56 -8.15 7.15
CA ILE A 272 10.51 -8.38 6.06
C ILE A 272 11.60 -9.35 6.51
N SER A 273 12.25 -10.02 5.56
CA SER A 273 13.36 -10.93 5.86
C SER A 273 14.53 -10.18 6.53
N HIS A 274 15.13 -10.79 7.55
CA HIS A 274 16.09 -10.10 8.42
C HIS A 274 17.55 -10.20 7.96
N GLU A 275 17.92 -11.16 7.14
CA GLU A 275 19.33 -11.39 6.77
C GLU A 275 19.96 -10.23 5.99
N SER A 276 19.19 -9.58 5.13
CA SER A 276 19.63 -8.43 4.32
C SER A 276 19.08 -7.10 4.81
N VAL A 277 18.52 -7.05 6.02
CA VAL A 277 17.88 -5.85 6.57
C VAL A 277 18.70 -5.27 7.70
N PHE A 278 19.16 -4.05 7.54
CA PHE A 278 19.96 -3.29 8.48
C PHE A 278 19.08 -2.23 9.12
N LEU A 279 18.64 -2.49 10.34
CA LEU A 279 17.69 -1.62 11.05
C LEU A 279 18.41 -0.54 11.84
N TYR A 280 17.98 0.73 11.67
CA TYR A 280 18.47 1.88 12.41
C TYR A 280 17.39 2.49 13.30
N LYS A 281 17.80 3.24 14.34
CA LYS A 281 16.88 3.96 15.22
C LYS A 281 16.21 5.12 14.48
N ILE A 282 14.90 5.22 14.61
CA ILE A 282 14.12 6.30 13.97
C ILE A 282 14.71 7.67 14.35
N ASN A 283 14.89 8.54 13.33
CA ASN A 283 15.43 9.89 13.48
C ASN A 283 16.85 9.99 14.06
N ASP A 284 17.64 8.92 13.95
CA ASP A 284 19.05 8.90 14.33
C ASP A 284 19.93 8.84 13.08
N PRO A 285 20.48 9.98 12.59
CA PRO A 285 21.29 10.01 11.37
C PRO A 285 22.61 9.24 11.49
N GLU A 286 23.23 9.24 12.68
CA GLU A 286 24.50 8.55 12.91
C GLU A 286 24.31 7.03 12.83
N ASP A 287 23.25 6.52 13.45
CA ASP A 287 22.92 5.09 13.38
C ASP A 287 22.51 4.69 11.94
N ALA A 288 21.78 5.55 11.23
CA ALA A 288 21.44 5.30 9.83
C ALA A 288 22.68 5.24 8.91
N LEU A 289 23.64 6.15 9.08
CA LEU A 289 24.92 6.13 8.36
C LEU A 289 25.71 4.86 8.66
N LYS A 290 25.82 4.49 9.93
CA LYS A 290 26.46 3.24 10.34
C LYS A 290 25.81 2.02 9.69
N LYS A 291 24.49 1.96 9.61
CA LYS A 291 23.78 0.86 8.97
C LYS A 291 23.95 0.83 7.43
N LEU A 292 24.13 1.98 6.80
CA LEU A 292 24.53 2.05 5.39
C LEU A 292 25.94 1.48 5.17
N GLU A 293 26.90 1.82 6.04
CA GLU A 293 28.25 1.27 6.01
C GLU A 293 28.27 -0.25 6.27
N ASP A 294 27.50 -0.72 7.27
CA ASP A 294 27.32 -2.15 7.58
C ASP A 294 26.77 -2.89 6.34
N ALA A 295 25.78 -2.32 5.65
CA ALA A 295 25.20 -2.89 4.44
C ALA A 295 26.20 -2.92 3.27
N GLN A 296 26.98 -1.86 3.08
CA GLN A 296 28.01 -1.79 2.01
C GLN A 296 29.12 -2.82 2.23
N SER A 297 29.55 -3.02 3.49
CA SER A 297 30.64 -3.95 3.83
C SER A 297 30.20 -5.41 3.98
N SER A 298 28.90 -5.67 4.01
CA SER A 298 28.37 -7.02 4.18
C SER A 298 28.64 -7.93 2.99
N HIS A 299 28.99 -9.19 3.26
CA HIS A 299 29.31 -10.22 2.27
C HIS A 299 28.14 -11.16 1.96
N ILE A 300 26.92 -10.68 2.11
CA ILE A 300 25.70 -11.46 1.80
C ILE A 300 25.65 -11.70 0.29
N LYS A 301 25.60 -12.97 -0.11
CA LYS A 301 25.51 -13.37 -1.53
C LYS A 301 24.10 -13.68 -1.97
N LYS A 302 23.28 -14.17 -1.06
CA LYS A 302 21.88 -14.52 -1.27
C LYS A 302 21.07 -13.99 -0.11
N ILE A 303 19.85 -13.65 -0.37
CA ILE A 303 18.89 -13.17 0.64
C ILE A 303 17.60 -13.97 0.53
N ASP A 304 17.07 -14.33 1.69
CA ASP A 304 15.70 -14.82 1.77
C ASP A 304 14.74 -13.64 1.62
N THR A 305 13.97 -13.65 0.57
CA THR A 305 12.99 -12.61 0.28
C THR A 305 11.60 -13.09 0.66
N LEU A 306 10.72 -12.16 0.96
CA LEU A 306 9.32 -12.43 1.17
C LEU A 306 8.52 -11.86 -0.01
N ASN A 307 7.80 -12.73 -0.72
CA ASN A 307 6.84 -12.31 -1.72
C ASN A 307 5.52 -12.02 -1.03
N TYR A 308 5.12 -10.77 -1.07
CA TYR A 308 3.86 -10.33 -0.49
C TYR A 308 2.73 -10.45 -1.51
N SER A 309 1.61 -11.05 -1.11
CA SER A 309 0.40 -11.16 -1.92
C SER A 309 -0.86 -11.01 -1.08
N GLU A 310 -1.97 -10.63 -1.74
CA GLU A 310 -3.28 -10.49 -1.11
C GLU A 310 -4.15 -11.73 -1.36
N ASN A 311 -4.65 -12.33 -0.29
CA ASN A 311 -5.56 -13.47 -0.36
C ASN A 311 -7.04 -13.01 -0.41
N TRP A 312 -7.50 -12.61 -1.57
CA TRP A 312 -8.89 -12.19 -1.78
C TRP A 312 -9.92 -13.32 -1.69
N LYS A 313 -9.46 -14.59 -1.73
CA LYS A 313 -10.34 -15.76 -1.54
C LYS A 313 -11.06 -15.70 -0.19
N ILE A 314 -10.42 -15.16 0.83
CA ILE A 314 -11.00 -14.95 2.17
C ILE A 314 -12.35 -14.20 2.10
N VAL A 315 -12.51 -13.26 1.19
CA VAL A 315 -13.79 -12.57 1.00
C VAL A 315 -14.86 -13.55 0.51
N LEU A 316 -14.55 -14.41 -0.45
CA LEU A 316 -15.49 -15.40 -0.97
C LEU A 316 -15.88 -16.47 0.07
N ASP A 317 -14.95 -16.84 0.92
CA ASP A 317 -15.13 -17.85 1.96
C ASP A 317 -16.04 -17.33 3.11
N ASN A 318 -16.16 -16.02 3.25
CA ASN A 318 -16.97 -15.34 4.26
C ASN A 318 -18.31 -14.80 3.77
N ILE A 319 -18.75 -15.15 2.55
CA ILE A 319 -20.04 -14.71 1.97
C ILE A 319 -21.14 -15.76 2.13
#